data_8842b248dca9d8e8b10a814d63402ec6
#
_entry.id   8842b248dca9d8e8b10a814d63402ec6
#
_cell.length_a   1.000
_cell.length_b   1.000
_cell.length_c   1.000
_cell.angle_alpha   90.00
_cell.angle_beta   90.00
_cell.angle_gamma   90.00
#
_symmetry.space_group_name_H-M   'P 1'
#
loop_
_entity.id
_entity.type
_entity.pdbx_description
1 polymer ?
#
loop_
_entity_poly.entity_id
_entity_poly.type
_entity_poly.pdbx_seq_one_letter_code
_entity_poly.pdbx_strand_id
1 'polypeptide(L)'
;MAPDGRLTALGAARFAGRAFGRNGNATLRTGFSQHLGRYHPPMPPYKEQGIVLRSIKLGEADKIVSILTQGSGKVRGVAKGIRKTTSRFGGRLEPFTHVNLMLYRGRGALDTITQAEIIAPHRNIRDDLSLFAAGETMLEAVDKVSEEHERNVRLALLLLSGLRALDAKPADPAAVTESFLLKLLSLSGFHPALTACAVCGSPDVRLWSAGLGGAVCPACADHDAAAVSPEVLALLAHLATTELSHAGLVLEVDERTRRRSRSLLFGFVEYHLERRMKSVPMLVRTAL
;
A
#
# COMPACT_ATOMS: atom_id res chain seq x y z
N MET A 1 46.91 10.43 31.63
CA MET A 1 47.50 11.79 31.62
C MET A 1 46.44 12.74 31.13
N ALA A 2 45.76 13.41 32.05
CA ALA A 2 45.03 14.64 31.80
C ALA A 2 46.00 15.82 31.99
N PRO A 3 45.72 17.04 31.54
CA PRO A 3 45.01 18.02 32.38
C PRO A 3 43.97 18.84 31.60
N ASP A 4 42.83 19.14 32.17
CA ASP A 4 42.48 20.34 33.03
C ASP A 4 42.75 21.71 32.38
N GLY A 5 41.70 22.54 32.36
CA GLY A 5 41.73 23.94 31.98
C GLY A 5 40.39 24.66 32.14
N ARG A 6 40.13 25.11 33.33
CA ARG A 6 38.98 25.83 33.90
C ARG A 6 38.76 27.23 33.33
N LEU A 7 37.48 27.64 33.40
CA LEU A 7 36.89 28.93 33.87
C LEU A 7 37.35 30.28 33.23
N THR A 8 36.33 31.07 32.85
CA THR A 8 36.06 32.34 33.59
C THR A 8 34.69 32.92 33.22
N ALA A 9 33.96 33.26 34.27
CA ALA A 9 32.75 34.10 34.26
C ALA A 9 33.13 35.58 34.39
N LEU A 10 32.20 36.46 34.03
CA LEU A 10 31.99 37.87 34.46
C LEU A 10 31.19 38.56 33.34
N GLY A 11 30.14 39.34 33.50
CA GLY A 11 29.75 40.13 34.61
C GLY A 11 28.34 40.68 34.46
N ALA A 12 27.71 40.78 35.58
CA ALA A 12 26.40 41.41 35.77
C ALA A 12 26.56 42.95 35.78
N ALA A 13 25.64 43.67 35.16
CA ALA A 13 25.45 45.08 35.42
C ALA A 13 24.01 45.35 35.88
N ARG A 14 23.88 45.62 37.16
CA ARG A 14 22.71 46.21 37.79
C ARG A 14 22.67 47.70 37.45
N PHE A 15 21.50 48.22 37.12
CA PHE A 15 21.17 49.63 37.37
C PHE A 15 19.81 49.71 38.07
N ALA A 16 19.89 50.40 39.23
CA ALA A 16 18.81 50.65 40.15
C ALA A 16 18.13 52.01 39.88
N GLY A 17 16.84 52.02 40.03
CA GLY A 17 16.06 52.99 40.78
C GLY A 17 15.79 54.36 40.22
N ARG A 18 14.48 54.65 40.10
CA ARG A 18 13.84 55.77 40.80
C ARG A 18 12.32 55.69 40.68
N ALA A 19 11.68 55.69 41.80
CA ALA A 19 10.24 55.89 41.97
C ALA A 19 9.91 57.37 41.98
N PHE A 20 8.80 57.78 41.37
CA PHE A 20 7.95 58.92 41.79
C PHE A 20 6.63 58.84 41.04
N GLY A 21 5.54 58.79 41.75
CA GLY A 21 4.50 59.77 41.87
C GLY A 21 3.10 59.22 41.60
N ARG A 22 2.25 59.27 42.58
CA ARG A 22 0.81 58.98 42.60
C ARG A 22 -0.05 59.83 41.65
N ASN A 23 -1.12 59.26 41.24
CA ASN A 23 -2.51 59.71 41.08
C ASN A 23 -3.09 59.61 39.68
N GLY A 24 -4.27 58.99 39.56
CA GLY A 24 -5.20 59.17 38.44
C GLY A 24 -5.95 57.91 38.04
N ASN A 25 -7.12 57.66 38.65
CA ASN A 25 -8.14 56.75 38.19
C ASN A 25 -8.49 57.01 36.73
N ALA A 26 -8.31 56.03 35.86
CA ALA A 26 -9.08 55.94 34.63
C ALA A 26 -9.28 54.46 34.29
N THR A 27 -10.45 53.95 34.58
CA THR A 27 -10.96 52.64 34.13
C THR A 27 -11.12 52.68 32.61
N LEU A 28 -10.13 52.20 31.88
CA LEU A 28 -10.30 51.84 30.48
C LEU A 28 -10.43 50.31 30.39
N ARG A 29 -11.68 49.88 30.24
CA ARG A 29 -12.00 48.55 29.77
C ARG A 29 -11.56 48.41 28.32
N THR A 30 -10.37 47.90 28.06
CA THR A 30 -10.00 47.41 26.74
C THR A 30 -10.01 45.89 26.79
N GLY A 31 -11.21 45.35 26.59
CA GLY A 31 -11.40 43.96 26.22
C GLY A 31 -10.97 43.71 24.78
N PHE A 32 -9.66 43.71 24.54
CA PHE A 32 -9.10 43.12 23.33
C PHE A 32 -8.75 41.66 23.65
N SER A 33 -9.74 40.79 23.53
CA SER A 33 -9.50 39.35 23.38
C SER A 33 -8.70 39.16 22.08
N GLN A 34 -7.39 39.10 22.21
CA GLN A 34 -6.51 38.72 21.11
C GLN A 34 -6.76 37.24 20.83
N HIS A 35 -7.69 36.95 19.96
CA HIS A 35 -7.70 35.72 19.19
C HIS A 35 -6.51 35.81 18.22
N LEU A 36 -5.30 35.64 18.74
CA LEU A 36 -4.15 35.27 17.93
C LEU A 36 -4.42 33.84 17.43
N GLY A 37 -5.18 33.75 16.34
CA GLY A 37 -5.21 32.55 15.52
C GLY A 37 -3.76 32.21 15.21
N ARG A 38 -3.28 31.05 15.70
CA ARG A 38 -1.95 30.55 15.38
C ARG A 38 -1.82 30.51 13.86
N TYR A 39 -1.09 31.46 13.29
CA TYR A 39 -0.67 31.42 11.89
C TYR A 39 0.27 30.21 11.75
N HIS A 40 -0.27 29.11 11.29
CA HIS A 40 0.54 28.00 10.83
C HIS A 40 0.86 28.28 9.35
N PRO A 41 2.11 28.54 8.99
CA PRO A 41 2.47 28.68 7.59
C PRO A 41 2.05 27.42 6.85
N PRO A 42 1.51 27.55 5.62
CA PRO A 42 1.18 26.38 4.82
C PRO A 42 2.44 25.55 4.65
N MET A 43 2.36 24.24 4.97
CA MET A 43 3.50 23.34 4.76
C MET A 43 3.89 23.36 3.27
N PRO A 44 5.19 23.33 2.95
CA PRO A 44 5.64 23.38 1.56
C PRO A 44 5.07 22.18 0.77
N PRO A 45 4.85 22.34 -0.54
CA PRO A 45 4.47 21.24 -1.39
C PRO A 45 5.58 20.19 -1.44
N TYR A 46 5.19 18.93 -1.58
CA TYR A 46 6.13 17.85 -1.77
C TYR A 46 5.79 17.04 -3.02
N LYS A 47 6.83 16.42 -3.61
CA LYS A 47 6.72 15.62 -4.83
C LYS A 47 6.79 14.15 -4.47
N GLU A 48 5.94 13.35 -5.12
CA GLU A 48 5.93 11.90 -5.01
C GLU A 48 5.74 11.23 -6.34
N GLN A 49 6.29 10.03 -6.46
CA GLN A 49 5.93 9.07 -7.49
C GLN A 49 5.10 7.96 -6.88
N GLY A 50 4.00 7.58 -7.54
CA GLY A 50 3.15 6.54 -6.98
C GLY A 50 2.18 5.93 -7.97
N ILE A 51 1.53 4.85 -7.54
CA ILE A 51 0.52 4.13 -8.28
C ILE A 51 -0.84 4.42 -7.64
N VAL A 52 -1.81 4.80 -8.46
CA VAL A 52 -3.19 5.03 -8.02
C VAL A 52 -3.83 3.69 -7.70
N LEU A 53 -4.17 3.47 -6.42
CA LEU A 53 -4.81 2.25 -5.94
C LEU A 53 -6.32 2.28 -6.13
N ARG A 54 -6.96 3.36 -5.67
CA ARG A 54 -8.42 3.55 -5.79
C ARG A 54 -8.82 5.00 -5.66
N SER A 55 -10.04 5.31 -6.11
CA SER A 55 -10.63 6.62 -5.90
C SER A 55 -12.08 6.51 -5.43
N ILE A 56 -12.49 7.40 -4.51
CA ILE A 56 -13.86 7.52 -4.00
C ILE A 56 -14.37 8.93 -4.22
N LYS A 57 -15.65 9.04 -4.52
CA LYS A 57 -16.33 10.34 -4.68
C LYS A 57 -16.34 11.11 -3.35
N LEU A 58 -16.02 12.39 -3.41
CA LEU A 58 -16.11 13.32 -2.29
C LEU A 58 -16.97 14.50 -2.72
N GLY A 59 -18.20 14.57 -2.22
CA GLY A 59 -19.17 15.55 -2.70
C GLY A 59 -19.44 15.44 -4.20
N GLU A 60 -19.76 16.56 -4.85
CA GLU A 60 -20.16 16.55 -6.26
C GLU A 60 -19.00 16.65 -7.26
N ALA A 61 -17.94 17.36 -6.90
CA ALA A 61 -16.85 17.70 -7.84
C ALA A 61 -15.53 17.00 -7.58
N ASP A 62 -15.31 16.47 -6.36
CA ASP A 62 -14.01 16.01 -5.90
C ASP A 62 -13.95 14.49 -5.81
N LYS A 63 -12.74 13.96 -5.68
CA LYS A 63 -12.45 12.55 -5.31
C LYS A 63 -11.38 12.53 -4.22
N ILE A 64 -11.47 11.55 -3.31
CA ILE A 64 -10.34 11.10 -2.51
C ILE A 64 -9.65 10.00 -3.30
N VAL A 65 -8.35 10.14 -3.49
CA VAL A 65 -7.51 9.18 -4.22
C VAL A 65 -6.51 8.56 -3.26
N SER A 66 -6.49 7.23 -3.18
CA SER A 66 -5.48 6.46 -2.44
C SER A 66 -4.37 6.08 -3.40
N ILE A 67 -3.12 6.34 -3.03
CA ILE A 67 -1.95 6.19 -3.88
C ILE A 67 -0.85 5.53 -3.06
N LEU A 68 -0.24 4.48 -3.59
CA LEU A 68 0.99 3.92 -3.03
C LEU A 68 2.18 4.67 -3.61
N THR A 69 2.86 5.46 -2.77
CA THR A 69 4.03 6.24 -3.18
C THR A 69 5.34 5.55 -2.79
N GLN A 70 6.43 5.89 -3.48
CA GLN A 70 7.75 5.33 -3.18
C GLN A 70 8.41 5.99 -1.96
N GLY A 71 8.13 7.27 -1.73
CA GLY A 71 8.76 8.05 -0.68
C GLY A 71 7.98 8.07 0.64
N SER A 72 6.66 8.17 0.57
CA SER A 72 5.78 8.40 1.73
C SER A 72 4.81 7.24 2.03
N GLY A 73 4.97 6.06 1.39
CA GLY A 73 4.05 4.93 1.55
C GLY A 73 2.66 5.21 0.98
N LYS A 74 1.62 4.68 1.60
CA LYS A 74 0.25 4.96 1.17
C LYS A 74 -0.17 6.38 1.58
N VAL A 75 -0.56 7.19 0.61
CA VAL A 75 -1.05 8.56 0.80
C VAL A 75 -2.49 8.67 0.30
N ARG A 76 -3.33 9.37 1.05
CA ARG A 76 -4.68 9.72 0.64
C ARG A 76 -4.77 11.20 0.36
N GLY A 77 -5.14 11.56 -0.88
CA GLY A 77 -5.20 12.95 -1.31
C GLY A 77 -6.53 13.33 -1.92
N VAL A 78 -6.99 14.56 -1.67
CA VAL A 78 -8.16 15.15 -2.32
C VAL A 78 -7.75 15.75 -3.65
N ALA A 79 -8.37 15.28 -4.74
CA ALA A 79 -8.26 15.88 -6.06
C ALA A 79 -9.49 16.77 -6.31
N LYS A 80 -9.32 18.08 -6.05
CA LYS A 80 -10.41 19.06 -6.16
C LYS A 80 -10.81 19.31 -7.62
N GLY A 81 -12.10 19.27 -7.90
CA GLY A 81 -12.66 19.52 -9.23
C GLY A 81 -12.40 18.41 -10.25
N ILE A 82 -11.93 17.24 -9.85
CA ILE A 82 -11.57 16.14 -10.77
C ILE A 82 -12.76 15.66 -11.60
N ARG A 83 -13.99 15.78 -11.09
CA ARG A 83 -15.22 15.34 -11.77
C ARG A 83 -15.83 16.40 -12.69
N LYS A 84 -15.29 17.62 -12.71
CA LYS A 84 -15.72 18.67 -13.64
C LYS A 84 -15.22 18.35 -15.05
N THR A 85 -16.01 18.70 -16.06
CA THR A 85 -15.63 18.53 -17.48
C THR A 85 -14.34 19.27 -17.84
N THR A 86 -14.08 20.40 -17.17
CA THR A 86 -12.87 21.23 -17.32
C THR A 86 -11.75 20.81 -16.35
N SER A 87 -11.78 19.56 -15.83
CA SER A 87 -10.80 19.11 -14.84
C SER A 87 -9.39 19.10 -15.43
N ARG A 88 -8.45 19.69 -14.68
CA ARG A 88 -7.02 19.63 -14.99
C ARG A 88 -6.41 18.23 -14.82
N PHE A 89 -7.09 17.33 -14.12
CA PHE A 89 -6.58 15.98 -13.86
C PHE A 89 -6.92 15.01 -15.00
N GLY A 90 -8.09 15.18 -15.66
CA GLY A 90 -8.57 14.22 -16.66
C GLY A 90 -8.52 12.78 -16.12
N GLY A 91 -8.05 11.84 -16.91
CA GLY A 91 -7.86 10.43 -16.52
C GLY A 91 -6.56 10.11 -15.76
N ARG A 92 -5.78 11.13 -15.32
CA ARG A 92 -4.47 10.92 -14.71
C ARG A 92 -4.51 10.22 -13.35
N LEU A 93 -5.62 10.32 -12.64
CA LEU A 93 -5.78 9.75 -11.28
C LEU A 93 -6.76 8.56 -11.27
N GLU A 94 -6.87 7.84 -12.39
CA GLU A 94 -7.62 6.59 -12.44
C GLU A 94 -6.75 5.42 -11.92
N PRO A 95 -7.36 4.35 -11.34
CA PRO A 95 -6.64 3.19 -10.85
C PRO A 95 -5.67 2.61 -11.89
N PHE A 96 -4.63 1.93 -11.45
CA PHE A 96 -3.49 1.39 -12.21
C PHE A 96 -2.50 2.43 -12.73
N THR A 97 -2.86 3.72 -12.79
CA THR A 97 -1.97 4.74 -13.36
C THR A 97 -0.76 4.99 -12.46
N HIS A 98 0.44 4.90 -13.01
CA HIS A 98 1.68 5.36 -12.39
C HIS A 98 1.88 6.83 -12.69
N VAL A 99 2.05 7.66 -11.66
CA VAL A 99 2.02 9.13 -11.77
C VAL A 99 3.13 9.81 -10.97
N ASN A 100 3.59 10.96 -11.46
CA ASN A 100 4.25 11.99 -10.67
C ASN A 100 3.19 12.92 -10.06
N LEU A 101 3.35 13.28 -8.80
CA LEU A 101 2.39 14.06 -8.04
C LEU A 101 3.06 15.25 -7.37
N MET A 102 2.32 16.36 -7.30
CA MET A 102 2.59 17.45 -6.37
C MET A 102 1.46 17.48 -5.34
N LEU A 103 1.84 17.38 -4.07
CA LEU A 103 0.90 17.34 -2.95
C LEU A 103 1.22 18.44 -1.92
N TYR A 104 0.18 18.85 -1.19
CA TYR A 104 0.29 19.67 0.02
C TYR A 104 -0.25 18.85 1.18
N ARG A 105 0.50 18.82 2.28
CA ARG A 105 0.01 18.16 3.51
C ARG A 105 -1.19 18.88 4.06
N GLY A 106 -2.26 18.11 4.29
CA GLY A 106 -3.47 18.59 4.94
C GLY A 106 -3.27 18.74 6.45
N ARG A 107 -4.18 19.47 7.10
CA ARG A 107 -4.24 19.55 8.58
C ARG A 107 -4.76 18.28 9.24
N GLY A 108 -5.33 17.36 8.47
CA GLY A 108 -5.90 16.07 8.89
C GLY A 108 -5.28 14.92 8.10
N ALA A 109 -6.02 13.81 8.03
CA ALA A 109 -5.59 12.57 7.37
C ALA A 109 -5.57 12.64 5.82
N LEU A 110 -5.97 13.74 5.19
CA LEU A 110 -6.02 13.88 3.75
C LEU A 110 -5.13 15.01 3.26
N ASP A 111 -4.25 14.70 2.32
CA ASP A 111 -3.46 15.67 1.59
C ASP A 111 -4.27 16.31 0.45
N THR A 112 -3.73 17.34 -0.19
CA THR A 112 -4.33 17.94 -1.39
C THR A 112 -3.44 17.67 -2.59
N ILE A 113 -3.99 17.00 -3.62
CA ILE A 113 -3.30 16.79 -4.89
C ILE A 113 -3.49 18.04 -5.74
N THR A 114 -2.38 18.67 -6.14
CA THR A 114 -2.41 19.89 -6.97
C THR A 114 -1.99 19.66 -8.40
N GLN A 115 -1.09 18.68 -8.65
CA GLN A 115 -0.66 18.30 -9.98
C GLN A 115 -0.52 16.78 -10.06
N ALA A 116 -0.79 16.24 -11.26
CA ALA A 116 -0.57 14.84 -11.58
C ALA A 116 -0.12 14.74 -13.04
N GLU A 117 0.98 14.02 -13.26
CA GLU A 117 1.54 13.73 -14.58
C GLU A 117 1.68 12.23 -14.75
N ILE A 118 1.25 11.70 -15.89
CA ILE A 118 1.30 10.27 -16.15
C ILE A 118 2.73 9.87 -16.50
N ILE A 119 3.25 8.86 -15.78
CA ILE A 119 4.48 8.14 -16.13
C ILE A 119 4.12 6.92 -16.99
N ALA A 120 3.17 6.09 -16.52
CA ALA A 120 2.65 4.94 -17.25
C ALA A 120 1.15 4.79 -17.00
N PRO A 121 0.32 4.79 -18.05
CA PRO A 121 -1.13 4.72 -17.89
C PRO A 121 -1.66 3.30 -17.68
N HIS A 122 -0.91 2.25 -18.03
CA HIS A 122 -1.32 0.85 -18.02
C HIS A 122 -2.72 0.64 -18.64
N ARG A 123 -2.92 1.12 -19.87
CA ARG A 123 -4.23 1.16 -20.55
C ARG A 123 -4.78 -0.22 -20.85
N ASN A 124 -3.90 -1.16 -21.24
CA ASN A 124 -4.33 -2.51 -21.59
C ASN A 124 -5.09 -3.18 -20.43
N ILE A 125 -4.70 -2.89 -19.18
CA ILE A 125 -5.38 -3.43 -17.99
C ILE A 125 -6.84 -2.98 -17.92
N ARG A 126 -7.17 -1.76 -18.38
CA ARG A 126 -8.55 -1.25 -18.33
C ARG A 126 -9.40 -1.70 -19.49
N ASP A 127 -8.78 -2.07 -20.61
CA ASP A 127 -9.46 -2.38 -21.86
C ASP A 127 -9.86 -3.87 -21.95
N ASP A 128 -9.36 -4.71 -21.04
CA ASP A 128 -9.63 -6.14 -20.99
C ASP A 128 -10.14 -6.56 -19.61
N LEU A 129 -11.25 -7.33 -19.56
CA LEU A 129 -11.92 -7.69 -18.31
C LEU A 129 -11.06 -8.61 -17.44
N SER A 130 -10.32 -9.55 -18.04
CA SER A 130 -9.47 -10.48 -17.29
C SER A 130 -8.24 -9.77 -16.71
N LEU A 131 -7.62 -8.88 -17.49
CA LEU A 131 -6.53 -8.02 -17.01
C LEU A 131 -7.01 -7.06 -15.92
N PHE A 132 -8.22 -6.49 -16.08
CA PHE A 132 -8.82 -5.61 -15.08
C PHE A 132 -9.04 -6.35 -13.76
N ALA A 133 -9.65 -7.55 -13.80
CA ALA A 133 -9.89 -8.36 -12.61
C ALA A 133 -8.58 -8.74 -11.90
N ALA A 134 -7.55 -9.10 -12.67
CA ALA A 134 -6.21 -9.39 -12.18
C ALA A 134 -5.58 -8.17 -11.50
N GLY A 135 -5.60 -7.03 -12.17
CA GLY A 135 -5.06 -5.77 -11.64
C GLY A 135 -5.78 -5.29 -10.39
N GLU A 136 -7.13 -5.31 -10.36
CA GLU A 136 -7.92 -4.94 -9.18
C GLU A 136 -7.59 -5.82 -7.97
N THR A 137 -7.32 -7.13 -8.19
CA THR A 137 -6.90 -8.02 -7.11
C THR A 137 -5.54 -7.63 -6.55
N MET A 138 -4.59 -7.24 -7.39
CA MET A 138 -3.30 -6.71 -6.93
C MET A 138 -3.44 -5.39 -6.17
N LEU A 139 -4.23 -4.43 -6.69
CA LEU A 139 -4.46 -3.14 -6.02
C LEU A 139 -5.15 -3.32 -4.67
N GLU A 140 -6.18 -4.17 -4.61
CA GLU A 140 -6.90 -4.45 -3.36
C GLU A 140 -5.97 -5.08 -2.32
N ALA A 141 -5.15 -6.07 -2.68
CA ALA A 141 -4.19 -6.70 -1.78
C ALA A 141 -3.20 -5.66 -1.22
N VAL A 142 -2.64 -4.83 -2.09
CA VAL A 142 -1.71 -3.77 -1.70
C VAL A 142 -2.38 -2.71 -0.80
N ASP A 143 -3.60 -2.27 -1.11
CA ASP A 143 -4.33 -1.31 -0.27
C ASP A 143 -4.57 -1.86 1.15
N LYS A 144 -4.74 -3.19 1.29
CA LYS A 144 -4.95 -3.85 2.57
C LYS A 144 -3.68 -4.01 3.42
N VAL A 145 -2.53 -4.30 2.80
CA VAL A 145 -1.26 -4.52 3.51
C VAL A 145 -0.48 -3.22 3.76
N SER A 146 -0.78 -2.15 3.02
CA SER A 146 -0.06 -0.89 3.17
C SER A 146 -0.67 -0.02 4.27
N GLU A 147 0.17 0.51 5.15
CA GLU A 147 -0.20 1.50 6.15
C GLU A 147 -0.03 2.94 5.62
N GLU A 148 -0.86 3.87 6.13
CA GLU A 148 -0.76 5.28 5.73
C GLU A 148 0.54 5.88 6.24
N HIS A 149 1.29 6.54 5.35
CA HIS A 149 2.57 7.19 5.63
C HIS A 149 3.71 6.25 6.05
N GLU A 150 3.55 4.94 5.92
CA GLU A 150 4.62 3.97 6.14
C GLU A 150 5.32 3.65 4.80
N ARG A 151 6.57 4.09 4.70
CA ARG A 151 7.37 3.90 3.48
C ARG A 151 7.73 2.45 3.26
N ASN A 152 7.28 1.88 2.14
CA ASN A 152 7.64 0.54 1.70
C ASN A 152 7.98 0.52 0.20
N VAL A 153 9.24 0.78 -0.11
CA VAL A 153 9.73 0.83 -1.49
C VAL A 153 9.60 -0.51 -2.19
N ARG A 154 9.85 -1.62 -1.47
CA ARG A 154 9.75 -2.98 -2.04
C ARG A 154 8.33 -3.29 -2.49
N LEU A 155 7.34 -2.90 -1.69
CA LEU A 155 5.92 -3.05 -2.04
C LEU A 155 5.55 -2.23 -3.27
N ALA A 156 6.00 -0.97 -3.35
CA ALA A 156 5.75 -0.10 -4.51
C ALA A 156 6.38 -0.66 -5.79
N LEU A 157 7.61 -1.18 -5.73
CA LEU A 157 8.28 -1.81 -6.86
C LEU A 157 7.63 -3.14 -7.27
N LEU A 158 7.19 -3.95 -6.31
CA LEU A 158 6.46 -5.18 -6.59
C LEU A 158 5.16 -4.88 -7.35
N LEU A 159 4.37 -3.90 -6.87
CA LEU A 159 3.14 -3.51 -7.55
C LEU A 159 3.42 -3.00 -8.98
N LEU A 160 4.42 -2.14 -9.13
CA LEU A 160 4.80 -1.63 -10.45
C LEU A 160 5.21 -2.75 -11.42
N SER A 161 5.97 -3.74 -10.94
CA SER A 161 6.34 -4.92 -11.74
C SER A 161 5.11 -5.76 -12.12
N GLY A 162 4.17 -5.97 -11.19
CA GLY A 162 2.92 -6.69 -11.45
C GLY A 162 2.07 -6.00 -12.51
N LEU A 163 1.87 -4.68 -12.40
CA LEU A 163 1.10 -3.92 -13.38
C LEU A 163 1.77 -3.90 -14.77
N ARG A 164 3.10 -3.82 -14.84
CA ARG A 164 3.84 -3.93 -16.11
C ARG A 164 3.67 -5.30 -16.75
N ALA A 165 3.72 -6.37 -15.95
CA ALA A 165 3.51 -7.73 -16.44
C ALA A 165 2.09 -7.92 -16.99
N LEU A 166 1.06 -7.39 -16.32
CA LEU A 166 -0.33 -7.41 -16.81
C LEU A 166 -0.51 -6.55 -18.07
N ASP A 167 0.07 -5.34 -18.10
CA ASP A 167 -0.08 -4.43 -19.24
C ASP A 167 0.59 -4.96 -20.53
N ALA A 168 1.53 -5.92 -20.39
CA ALA A 168 2.13 -6.68 -21.49
C ALA A 168 1.20 -7.74 -22.11
N LYS A 169 -0.05 -7.88 -21.60
CA LYS A 169 -1.06 -8.85 -22.07
C LYS A 169 -0.57 -10.30 -22.00
N PRO A 170 -0.26 -10.82 -20.81
CA PRO A 170 0.15 -12.20 -20.65
C PRO A 170 -0.98 -13.16 -21.06
N ALA A 171 -0.62 -14.38 -21.46
CA ALA A 171 -1.58 -15.41 -21.83
C ALA A 171 -2.45 -15.87 -20.62
N ASP A 172 -1.88 -15.82 -19.40
CA ASP A 172 -2.59 -16.13 -18.15
C ASP A 172 -2.44 -14.99 -17.13
N PRO A 173 -3.35 -13.98 -17.13
CA PRO A 173 -3.33 -12.89 -16.17
C PRO A 173 -3.53 -13.33 -14.71
N ALA A 174 -4.27 -14.44 -14.50
CA ALA A 174 -4.50 -14.96 -13.17
C ALA A 174 -3.22 -15.53 -12.55
N ALA A 175 -2.40 -16.24 -13.34
CA ALA A 175 -1.10 -16.74 -12.88
C ALA A 175 -0.13 -15.60 -12.49
N VAL A 176 -0.15 -14.48 -13.23
CA VAL A 176 0.61 -13.27 -12.83
C VAL A 176 0.14 -12.74 -11.49
N THR A 177 -1.18 -12.71 -11.25
CA THR A 177 -1.76 -12.27 -9.98
C THR A 177 -1.41 -13.22 -8.84
N GLU A 178 -1.48 -14.52 -9.06
CA GLU A 178 -1.13 -15.56 -8.07
C GLU A 178 0.36 -15.46 -7.68
N SER A 179 1.26 -15.32 -8.66
CA SER A 179 2.69 -15.08 -8.42
C SER A 179 2.93 -13.78 -7.65
N PHE A 180 2.21 -12.70 -8.00
CA PHE A 180 2.27 -11.43 -7.29
C PHE A 180 1.84 -11.58 -5.83
N LEU A 181 0.73 -12.27 -5.54
CA LEU A 181 0.22 -12.47 -4.18
C LEU A 181 1.17 -13.30 -3.32
N LEU A 182 1.82 -14.34 -3.88
CA LEU A 182 2.85 -15.11 -3.18
C LEU A 182 4.05 -14.24 -2.79
N LYS A 183 4.49 -13.35 -3.68
CA LYS A 183 5.57 -12.39 -3.40
C LYS A 183 5.14 -11.32 -2.39
N LEU A 184 3.90 -10.87 -2.46
CA LEU A 184 3.32 -9.93 -1.50
C LEU A 184 3.29 -10.53 -0.09
N LEU A 185 2.81 -11.77 0.04
CA LEU A 185 2.82 -12.51 1.31
C LEU A 185 4.23 -12.62 1.87
N SER A 186 5.22 -12.97 1.03
CA SER A 186 6.62 -13.06 1.44
C SER A 186 7.17 -11.71 1.93
N LEU A 187 6.85 -10.60 1.26
CA LEU A 187 7.23 -9.25 1.71
C LEU A 187 6.56 -8.85 3.03
N SER A 188 5.37 -9.40 3.30
CA SER A 188 4.60 -9.14 4.53
C SER A 188 4.97 -10.10 5.67
N GLY A 189 5.94 -11.00 5.47
CA GLY A 189 6.40 -11.95 6.49
C GLY A 189 5.60 -13.26 6.56
N PHE A 190 4.68 -13.49 5.62
CA PHE A 190 3.79 -14.67 5.57
C PHE A 190 4.16 -15.62 4.42
N HIS A 191 5.43 -15.99 4.31
CA HIS A 191 5.84 -16.90 3.25
C HIS A 191 5.26 -18.31 3.48
N PRO A 192 4.40 -18.84 2.57
CA PRO A 192 3.85 -20.19 2.76
C PRO A 192 4.92 -21.26 2.60
N ALA A 193 4.93 -22.24 3.50
CA ALA A 193 5.74 -23.45 3.34
C ALA A 193 5.13 -24.30 2.21
N LEU A 194 5.94 -24.63 1.19
CA LEU A 194 5.46 -25.32 -0.02
C LEU A 194 6.18 -26.65 -0.29
N THR A 195 7.39 -26.84 0.28
CA THR A 195 8.25 -28.00 0.00
C THR A 195 8.52 -28.86 1.22
N ALA A 196 8.25 -28.36 2.41
CA ALA A 196 8.45 -29.05 3.67
C ALA A 196 7.37 -28.63 4.68
N CYS A 197 7.19 -29.43 5.73
CA CYS A 197 6.23 -29.16 6.79
C CYS A 197 6.56 -27.85 7.50
N ALA A 198 5.59 -26.93 7.56
CA ALA A 198 5.74 -25.63 8.21
C ALA A 198 6.08 -25.73 9.71
N VAL A 199 5.74 -26.86 10.36
CA VAL A 199 5.95 -27.05 11.80
C VAL A 199 7.26 -27.76 12.12
N CYS A 200 7.54 -28.90 11.46
CA CYS A 200 8.70 -29.77 11.80
C CYS A 200 9.75 -29.91 10.70
N GLY A 201 9.54 -29.31 9.52
CA GLY A 201 10.47 -29.41 8.40
C GLY A 201 10.49 -30.77 7.66
N SER A 202 9.61 -31.72 7.99
CA SER A 202 9.50 -32.99 7.27
C SER A 202 9.17 -32.79 5.79
N PRO A 203 9.80 -33.54 4.86
CA PRO A 203 9.46 -33.46 3.44
C PRO A 203 8.16 -34.19 3.08
N ASP A 204 7.61 -35.06 3.97
CA ASP A 204 6.37 -35.79 3.74
C ASP A 204 5.14 -34.90 3.99
N VAL A 205 4.89 -33.98 3.08
CA VAL A 205 3.76 -33.03 3.16
C VAL A 205 2.61 -33.53 2.26
N ARG A 206 1.42 -33.64 2.85
CA ARG A 206 0.20 -34.13 2.19
C ARG A 206 -1.03 -33.30 2.52
N LEU A 207 -0.87 -32.35 3.43
CA LEU A 207 -1.96 -31.52 3.94
C LEU A 207 -1.56 -30.05 3.86
N TRP A 208 -2.56 -29.18 3.87
CA TRP A 208 -2.42 -27.73 3.85
C TRP A 208 -3.23 -27.11 4.97
N SER A 209 -2.61 -26.28 5.79
CA SER A 209 -3.26 -25.45 6.79
C SER A 209 -2.78 -24.01 6.66
N ALA A 210 -3.70 -23.07 6.44
CA ALA A 210 -3.36 -21.65 6.44
C ALA A 210 -2.90 -21.17 7.81
N GLY A 211 -3.50 -21.70 8.87
CA GLY A 211 -3.16 -21.35 10.27
C GLY A 211 -1.78 -21.82 10.69
N LEU A 212 -1.31 -22.94 10.16
CA LEU A 212 0.04 -23.47 10.43
C LEU A 212 1.10 -22.95 9.44
N GLY A 213 0.71 -22.13 8.46
CA GLY A 213 1.66 -21.49 7.54
C GLY A 213 1.93 -22.24 6.24
N GLY A 214 1.04 -23.12 5.80
CA GLY A 214 1.14 -23.79 4.49
C GLY A 214 1.09 -25.30 4.52
N ALA A 215 2.02 -25.96 3.82
CA ALA A 215 2.09 -27.43 3.75
C ALA A 215 2.48 -28.03 5.11
N VAL A 216 1.83 -29.11 5.51
CA VAL A 216 2.07 -29.83 6.76
C VAL A 216 2.08 -31.34 6.55
N CYS A 217 2.86 -32.06 7.37
CA CYS A 217 2.84 -33.50 7.41
C CYS A 217 1.65 -34.03 8.24
N PRO A 218 1.25 -35.29 8.09
CA PRO A 218 0.14 -35.87 8.85
C PRO A 218 0.30 -35.80 10.37
N ALA A 219 1.54 -35.85 10.87
CA ALA A 219 1.81 -35.80 12.30
C ALA A 219 1.66 -34.40 12.93
N CYS A 220 1.76 -33.33 12.13
CA CYS A 220 1.66 -31.94 12.59
C CYS A 220 0.33 -31.27 12.20
N ALA A 221 -0.51 -31.95 11.43
CA ALA A 221 -1.75 -31.38 10.92
C ALA A 221 -2.73 -31.01 12.05
N ASP A 222 -3.38 -29.87 11.91
CA ASP A 222 -4.50 -29.45 12.73
C ASP A 222 -5.84 -29.95 12.16
N HIS A 223 -6.95 -29.65 12.85
CA HIS A 223 -8.30 -30.07 12.43
C HIS A 223 -8.81 -29.35 11.17
N ASP A 224 -8.21 -28.22 10.81
CA ASP A 224 -8.55 -27.44 9.60
C ASP A 224 -7.69 -27.83 8.39
N ALA A 225 -6.69 -28.69 8.59
CA ALA A 225 -5.81 -29.13 7.51
C ALA A 225 -6.55 -29.93 6.43
N ALA A 226 -6.42 -29.50 5.20
CA ALA A 226 -7.07 -30.13 4.04
C ALA A 226 -6.05 -30.85 3.16
N ALA A 227 -6.44 -31.97 2.53
CA ALA A 227 -5.57 -32.69 1.62
C ALA A 227 -5.09 -31.80 0.45
N VAL A 228 -3.80 -31.91 0.13
CA VAL A 228 -3.17 -31.23 -1.00
C VAL A 228 -2.29 -32.22 -1.78
N SER A 229 -2.36 -32.14 -3.13
CA SER A 229 -1.53 -32.97 -3.98
C SER A 229 -0.15 -32.35 -4.21
N PRO A 230 0.87 -33.16 -4.51
CA PRO A 230 2.23 -32.65 -4.83
C PRO A 230 2.23 -31.67 -6.01
N GLU A 231 1.36 -31.88 -7.03
CA GLU A 231 1.27 -31.04 -8.22
C GLU A 231 0.79 -29.62 -7.86
N VAL A 232 -0.15 -29.51 -6.91
CA VAL A 232 -0.64 -28.21 -6.42
C VAL A 232 0.47 -27.46 -5.67
N LEU A 233 1.22 -28.15 -4.82
CA LEU A 233 2.36 -27.55 -4.11
C LEU A 233 3.48 -27.13 -5.07
N ALA A 234 3.77 -27.98 -6.08
CA ALA A 234 4.76 -27.67 -7.11
C ALA A 234 4.36 -26.44 -7.95
N LEU A 235 3.09 -26.31 -8.31
CA LEU A 235 2.58 -25.12 -9.01
C LEU A 235 2.73 -23.85 -8.17
N LEU A 236 2.35 -23.90 -6.89
CA LEU A 236 2.52 -22.75 -5.97
C LEU A 236 3.98 -22.38 -5.80
N ALA A 237 4.88 -23.37 -5.65
CA ALA A 237 6.32 -23.16 -5.52
C ALA A 237 6.91 -22.53 -6.79
N HIS A 238 6.48 -23.01 -7.97
CA HIS A 238 6.87 -22.42 -9.25
C HIS A 238 6.45 -20.97 -9.35
N LEU A 239 5.18 -20.65 -9.08
CA LEU A 239 4.67 -19.27 -9.11
C LEU A 239 5.34 -18.35 -8.09
N ALA A 240 5.72 -18.86 -6.92
CA ALA A 240 6.42 -18.10 -5.89
C ALA A 240 7.81 -17.62 -6.34
N THR A 241 8.51 -18.44 -7.14
CA THR A 241 9.90 -18.20 -7.57
C THR A 241 10.00 -17.57 -8.96
N THR A 242 9.01 -17.75 -9.83
CA THR A 242 8.99 -17.22 -11.20
C THR A 242 8.92 -15.69 -11.20
N GLU A 243 9.66 -15.02 -12.07
CA GLU A 243 9.54 -13.59 -12.29
C GLU A 243 8.15 -13.23 -12.81
N LEU A 244 7.60 -12.07 -12.40
CA LEU A 244 6.24 -11.65 -12.79
C LEU A 244 6.08 -11.51 -14.30
N SER A 245 7.13 -11.10 -15.01
CA SER A 245 7.17 -11.02 -16.47
C SER A 245 6.97 -12.38 -17.18
N HIS A 246 7.28 -13.48 -16.51
CA HIS A 246 7.20 -14.84 -17.04
C HIS A 246 6.05 -15.65 -16.40
N ALA A 247 5.47 -15.18 -15.29
CA ALA A 247 4.44 -15.90 -14.56
C ALA A 247 3.15 -16.13 -15.37
N GLY A 248 2.90 -15.28 -16.36
CA GLY A 248 1.73 -15.38 -17.25
C GLY A 248 1.94 -16.25 -18.49
N LEU A 249 3.06 -16.98 -18.60
CA LEU A 249 3.23 -17.99 -19.62
C LEU A 249 2.31 -19.18 -19.36
N VAL A 250 1.78 -19.79 -20.42
CA VAL A 250 0.93 -20.96 -20.30
C VAL A 250 1.71 -22.12 -19.69
N LEU A 251 1.26 -22.58 -18.54
CA LEU A 251 1.77 -23.81 -17.92
C LEU A 251 0.85 -24.97 -18.30
N GLU A 252 1.41 -26.10 -18.73
CA GLU A 252 0.68 -27.33 -18.97
C GLU A 252 0.30 -27.98 -17.62
N VAL A 253 -0.75 -27.46 -17.00
CA VAL A 253 -1.30 -27.93 -15.73
C VAL A 253 -2.79 -28.15 -15.92
N ASP A 254 -3.31 -29.28 -15.44
CA ASP A 254 -4.74 -29.57 -15.52
C ASP A 254 -5.57 -28.56 -14.71
N GLU A 255 -6.81 -28.35 -15.16
CA GLU A 255 -7.68 -27.31 -14.59
C GLU A 255 -8.04 -27.58 -13.12
N ARG A 256 -8.12 -28.84 -12.68
CA ARG A 256 -8.40 -29.19 -11.29
C ARG A 256 -7.25 -28.73 -10.37
N THR A 257 -6.02 -29.01 -10.76
CA THR A 257 -4.81 -28.58 -10.06
C THR A 257 -4.75 -27.05 -10.00
N ARG A 258 -5.03 -26.35 -11.10
CA ARG A 258 -5.06 -24.90 -11.18
C ARG A 258 -6.11 -24.28 -10.24
N ARG A 259 -7.34 -24.79 -10.27
CA ARG A 259 -8.41 -24.32 -9.37
C ARG A 259 -8.09 -24.58 -7.91
N ARG A 260 -7.50 -25.73 -7.59
CA ARG A 260 -7.12 -26.06 -6.21
C ARG A 260 -6.00 -25.17 -5.70
N SER A 261 -4.94 -24.97 -6.49
CA SER A 261 -3.84 -24.05 -6.20
C SER A 261 -4.37 -22.64 -5.87
N ARG A 262 -5.21 -22.10 -6.74
CA ARG A 262 -5.86 -20.80 -6.59
C ARG A 262 -6.70 -20.71 -5.32
N SER A 263 -7.53 -21.72 -5.05
CA SER A 263 -8.36 -21.78 -3.84
C SER A 263 -7.53 -21.76 -2.55
N LEU A 264 -6.42 -22.51 -2.51
CA LEU A 264 -5.53 -22.55 -1.36
C LEU A 264 -4.81 -21.21 -1.16
N LEU A 265 -4.31 -20.62 -2.25
CA LEU A 265 -3.62 -19.32 -2.19
C LEU A 265 -4.55 -18.22 -1.69
N PHE A 266 -5.77 -18.11 -2.23
CA PHE A 266 -6.69 -17.07 -1.78
C PHE A 266 -7.15 -17.29 -0.34
N GLY A 267 -7.41 -18.53 0.07
CA GLY A 267 -7.69 -18.85 1.47
C GLY A 267 -6.53 -18.44 2.39
N PHE A 268 -5.28 -18.66 1.96
CA PHE A 268 -4.10 -18.26 2.69
C PHE A 268 -3.95 -16.73 2.77
N VAL A 269 -4.17 -16.03 1.66
CA VAL A 269 -4.16 -14.55 1.62
C VAL A 269 -5.21 -13.96 2.56
N GLU A 270 -6.46 -14.44 2.48
CA GLU A 270 -7.56 -13.94 3.31
C GLU A 270 -7.34 -14.23 4.81
N TYR A 271 -6.75 -15.38 5.13
CA TYR A 271 -6.39 -15.76 6.51
C TYR A 271 -5.36 -14.79 7.10
N HIS A 272 -4.23 -14.59 6.41
CA HIS A 272 -3.14 -13.77 6.94
C HIS A 272 -3.36 -12.26 6.83
N LEU A 273 -4.19 -11.80 5.90
CA LEU A 273 -4.60 -10.40 5.82
C LEU A 273 -5.79 -10.08 6.73
N GLU A 274 -6.42 -11.10 7.37
CA GLU A 274 -7.61 -10.97 8.22
C GLU A 274 -8.76 -10.22 7.54
N ARG A 275 -8.81 -10.24 6.21
CA ARG A 275 -9.77 -9.50 5.38
C ARG A 275 -10.11 -10.24 4.11
N ARG A 276 -11.41 -10.39 3.84
CA ARG A 276 -11.87 -10.92 2.57
C ARG A 276 -11.47 -10.04 1.38
N MET A 277 -11.06 -10.69 0.30
CA MET A 277 -10.75 -10.04 -0.97
C MET A 277 -12.01 -9.94 -1.84
N LYS A 278 -12.47 -8.70 -2.10
CA LYS A 278 -13.69 -8.45 -2.89
C LYS A 278 -13.50 -8.69 -4.38
N SER A 279 -12.28 -8.54 -4.88
CA SER A 279 -11.90 -8.72 -6.29
C SER A 279 -11.77 -10.19 -6.71
N VAL A 280 -11.46 -11.10 -5.78
CA VAL A 280 -11.24 -12.53 -6.05
C VAL A 280 -12.39 -13.20 -6.81
N PRO A 281 -13.68 -13.01 -6.49
CA PRO A 281 -14.77 -13.61 -7.25
C PRO A 281 -14.80 -13.17 -8.72
N MET A 282 -14.37 -11.97 -9.04
CA MET A 282 -14.26 -11.49 -10.42
C MET A 282 -13.08 -12.16 -11.13
N LEU A 283 -11.92 -12.20 -10.51
CA LEU A 283 -10.74 -12.88 -11.06
C LEU A 283 -11.01 -14.36 -11.35
N VAL A 284 -11.65 -15.08 -10.43
CA VAL A 284 -11.99 -16.51 -10.63
C VAL A 284 -12.91 -16.71 -11.82
N ARG A 285 -13.90 -15.82 -12.02
CA ARG A 285 -14.82 -15.91 -13.17
C ARG A 285 -14.19 -15.59 -14.50
N THR A 286 -13.19 -14.72 -14.55
CA THR A 286 -12.50 -14.33 -15.78
C THR A 286 -11.34 -15.25 -16.16
N ALA A 287 -10.91 -16.11 -15.24
CA ALA A 287 -9.83 -17.08 -15.45
C ALA A 287 -10.33 -18.48 -15.85
N LEU A 288 -11.64 -18.62 -16.17
CA LEU A 288 -12.27 -19.80 -16.74
C LEU A 288 -12.34 -19.66 -18.25
#